data_6516dc8352b14c42875c02076ad1ae16
#
_entry.id   6516dc8352b14c42875c02076ad1ae16
#
_cell.length_a   1.000
_cell.length_b   1.000
_cell.length_c   1.000
_cell.angle_alpha   90.00
_cell.angle_beta   90.00
_cell.angle_gamma   90.00
#
_symmetry.space_group_name_H-M   'P 1'
#
loop_
_entity.id
_entity.type
_entity.pdbx_description
1 polymer ?
#
loop_
_entity_poly.entity_id
_entity_poly.type
_entity_poly.pdbx_seq_one_letter_code
_entity_poly.pdbx_strand_id
1 'polypeptide(L)'
;MNQNLYPHLFQPLTEVTESDWQKVINTNLTGVFYCMKYELLQMQKQGRGAIVNNASIGGLRMAPGFGAYGPSKAGVIAITQTAALENADKGIRVNVICPGPTEGTGLMQDSIDAGAQDAEFLKNHIIPMKKMGTTKDIADAVVFLCSDMAEHITGMA
;
A
#
# COMPACT_ATOMS: atom_id res chain seq x y z
N MET A 1 6.41 -23.41 6.50
CA MET A 1 7.54 -22.94 5.69
C MET A 1 7.38 -21.44 5.51
N ASN A 2 8.03 -20.64 6.35
CA ASN A 2 8.10 -19.18 6.14
C ASN A 2 9.04 -18.92 4.97
N GLN A 3 8.50 -18.81 3.77
CA GLN A 3 9.25 -18.19 2.68
C GLN A 3 9.25 -16.70 2.96
N ASN A 4 10.33 -16.20 3.53
CA ASN A 4 10.58 -14.76 3.66
C ASN A 4 10.48 -14.14 2.27
N LEU A 5 9.37 -13.41 2.01
CA LEU A 5 9.14 -12.69 0.75
C LEU A 5 10.05 -11.46 0.62
N TYR A 6 10.69 -11.07 1.71
CA TYR A 6 11.28 -9.75 1.91
C TYR A 6 12.66 -9.51 1.25
N PRO A 7 13.57 -10.50 1.10
CA PRO A 7 14.84 -10.24 0.44
C PRO A 7 14.71 -9.78 -1.03
N HIS A 8 13.56 -10.11 -1.66
CA HIS A 8 13.32 -9.83 -3.08
C HIS A 8 12.51 -8.55 -3.35
N LEU A 9 12.02 -7.88 -2.30
CA LEU A 9 11.21 -6.68 -2.47
C LEU A 9 12.03 -5.44 -2.81
N PHE A 10 13.26 -5.36 -2.27
CA PHE A 10 14.13 -4.20 -2.40
C PHE A 10 15.41 -4.59 -3.13
N GLN A 11 15.35 -4.59 -4.46
CA GLN A 11 16.46 -4.91 -5.36
C GLN A 11 16.53 -3.88 -6.48
N PRO A 12 17.74 -3.57 -7.00
CA PRO A 12 17.88 -2.85 -8.25
C PRO A 12 17.07 -3.51 -9.36
N LEU A 13 16.47 -2.74 -10.24
CA LEU A 13 15.59 -3.26 -11.30
C LEU A 13 16.27 -4.32 -12.17
N THR A 14 17.57 -4.19 -12.40
CA THR A 14 18.39 -5.14 -13.19
C THR A 14 18.63 -6.48 -12.49
N GLU A 15 18.39 -6.56 -11.19
CA GLU A 15 18.59 -7.78 -10.37
C GLU A 15 17.28 -8.50 -10.08
N VAL A 16 16.13 -7.84 -10.34
CA VAL A 16 14.81 -8.44 -10.15
C VAL A 16 14.61 -9.58 -11.17
N THR A 17 14.49 -10.81 -10.69
CA THR A 17 14.16 -11.93 -11.57
C THR A 17 12.70 -11.85 -12.03
N GLU A 18 12.38 -12.47 -13.18
CA GLU A 18 11.00 -12.57 -13.67
C GLU A 18 10.08 -13.24 -12.64
N SER A 19 10.58 -14.24 -11.94
CA SER A 19 9.87 -14.95 -10.88
C SER A 19 9.55 -14.04 -9.71
N ASP A 20 10.52 -13.25 -9.22
CA ASP A 20 10.32 -12.33 -8.11
C ASP A 20 9.40 -11.17 -8.51
N TRP A 21 9.57 -10.65 -9.73
CA TRP A 21 8.65 -9.68 -10.30
C TRP A 21 7.21 -10.19 -10.24
N GLN A 22 6.96 -11.38 -10.81
CA GLN A 22 5.63 -11.96 -10.87
C GLN A 22 5.04 -12.20 -9.49
N LYS A 23 5.85 -12.67 -8.54
CA LYS A 23 5.45 -12.93 -7.15
C LYS A 23 5.02 -11.65 -6.44
N VAL A 24 5.81 -10.58 -6.56
CA VAL A 24 5.50 -9.27 -5.96
C VAL A 24 4.24 -8.67 -6.58
N ILE A 25 4.13 -8.67 -7.91
CA ILE A 25 2.96 -8.16 -8.62
C ILE A 25 1.71 -8.96 -8.26
N ASN A 26 1.80 -10.29 -8.25
CA ASN A 26 0.64 -11.12 -7.92
C ASN A 26 0.16 -10.90 -6.49
N THR A 27 1.06 -10.75 -5.54
CA THR A 27 0.69 -10.51 -4.14
C THR A 27 0.18 -9.09 -3.93
N ASN A 28 0.95 -8.08 -4.34
CA ASN A 28 0.69 -6.70 -3.95
C ASN A 28 -0.34 -6.00 -4.82
N LEU A 29 -0.47 -6.36 -6.09
CA LEU A 29 -1.35 -5.69 -7.04
C LEU A 29 -2.49 -6.59 -7.51
N THR A 30 -2.20 -7.77 -8.04
CA THR A 30 -3.24 -8.69 -8.54
C THR A 30 -4.18 -9.14 -7.42
N GLY A 31 -3.62 -9.43 -6.23
CA GLY A 31 -4.43 -9.77 -5.04
C GLY A 31 -5.39 -8.65 -4.65
N VAL A 32 -4.91 -7.39 -4.61
CA VAL A 32 -5.76 -6.22 -4.33
C VAL A 32 -6.83 -6.06 -5.40
N PHE A 33 -6.48 -6.23 -6.68
CA PHE A 33 -7.46 -6.19 -7.77
C PHE A 33 -8.59 -7.22 -7.58
N TYR A 34 -8.26 -8.46 -7.23
CA TYR A 34 -9.28 -9.48 -7.01
C TYR A 34 -10.20 -9.16 -5.83
N CYS A 35 -9.64 -8.77 -4.69
CA CYS A 35 -10.43 -8.36 -3.52
C CYS A 35 -11.38 -7.22 -3.91
N MET A 36 -10.84 -6.15 -4.44
CA MET A 36 -11.61 -4.95 -4.80
C MET A 36 -12.70 -5.24 -5.84
N LYS A 37 -12.43 -6.10 -6.83
CA LYS A 37 -13.43 -6.51 -7.82
C LYS A 37 -14.67 -7.13 -7.17
N TYR A 38 -14.50 -8.06 -6.26
CA TYR A 38 -15.63 -8.73 -5.62
C TYR A 38 -16.31 -7.88 -4.54
N GLU A 39 -15.54 -7.06 -3.83
CA GLU A 39 -16.07 -6.07 -2.90
C GLU A 39 -16.95 -5.05 -3.62
N LEU A 40 -16.51 -4.48 -4.73
CA LEU A 40 -17.28 -3.55 -5.54
C LEU A 40 -18.57 -4.16 -6.09
N LEU A 41 -18.51 -5.40 -6.60
CA LEU A 41 -19.71 -6.10 -7.07
C LEU A 41 -20.75 -6.28 -5.96
N GLN A 42 -20.30 -6.52 -4.73
CA GLN A 42 -21.20 -6.62 -3.59
C GLN A 42 -21.74 -5.26 -3.14
N MET A 43 -20.86 -4.25 -3.06
CA MET A 43 -21.22 -2.89 -2.64
C MET A 43 -22.16 -2.20 -3.65
N GLN A 44 -22.01 -2.46 -4.95
CA GLN A 44 -22.95 -1.98 -5.97
C GLN A 44 -24.38 -2.51 -5.75
N LYS A 45 -24.53 -3.77 -5.30
CA LYS A 45 -25.84 -4.32 -4.93
C LYS A 45 -26.43 -3.68 -3.66
N GLN A 46 -25.55 -3.24 -2.76
CA GLN A 46 -25.93 -2.59 -1.50
C GLN A 46 -26.23 -1.09 -1.68
N GLY A 47 -25.77 -0.47 -2.79
CA GLY A 47 -25.88 0.96 -3.04
C GLY A 47 -25.01 1.82 -2.12
N ARG A 48 -24.05 1.23 -1.41
CA ARG A 48 -23.12 1.93 -0.52
C ARG A 48 -21.89 1.08 -0.22
N GLY A 49 -20.78 1.74 0.09
CA GLY A 49 -19.56 1.06 0.54
C GLY A 49 -18.38 2.00 0.74
N ALA A 50 -17.38 1.53 1.45
CA ALA A 50 -16.08 2.20 1.58
C ALA A 50 -14.95 1.17 1.52
N ILE A 51 -14.00 1.38 0.64
CA ILE A 51 -12.79 0.58 0.50
C ILE A 51 -11.58 1.47 0.79
N VAL A 52 -10.63 0.95 1.56
CA VAL A 52 -9.34 1.59 1.78
C VAL A 52 -8.24 0.60 1.44
N ASN A 53 -7.54 0.86 0.35
CA ASN A 53 -6.39 0.07 -0.05
C ASN A 53 -5.11 0.54 0.66
N ASN A 54 -4.17 -0.38 0.88
CA ASN A 54 -2.88 -0.08 1.49
C ASN A 54 -1.77 -0.13 0.43
N ALA A 55 -1.36 1.04 -0.06
CA ALA A 55 -0.20 1.17 -0.94
C ALA A 55 1.11 1.39 -0.15
N SER A 56 1.82 2.44 -0.44
CA SER A 56 3.05 2.88 0.24
C SER A 56 3.47 4.24 -0.30
N ILE A 57 4.22 5.01 0.48
CA ILE A 57 4.96 6.17 -0.04
C ILE A 57 5.87 5.76 -1.21
N GLY A 58 6.36 4.50 -1.25
CA GLY A 58 7.11 3.93 -2.36
C GLY A 58 6.32 3.74 -3.66
N GLY A 59 4.99 3.91 -3.63
CA GLY A 59 4.15 4.01 -4.83
C GLY A 59 4.02 5.45 -5.36
N LEU A 60 4.30 6.45 -4.52
CA LEU A 60 4.26 7.88 -4.87
C LEU A 60 5.64 8.42 -5.23
N ARG A 61 6.68 7.96 -4.52
CA ARG A 61 8.07 8.38 -4.71
C ARG A 61 8.95 7.15 -4.82
N MET A 62 9.50 6.94 -6.00
CA MET A 62 10.41 5.84 -6.24
C MET A 62 11.78 6.12 -5.62
N ALA A 63 12.47 5.05 -5.24
CA ALA A 63 13.84 5.08 -4.78
C ALA A 63 14.66 3.96 -5.44
N PRO A 64 15.99 4.10 -5.54
CA PRO A 64 16.84 2.98 -5.92
C PRO A 64 16.54 1.75 -5.07
N GLY A 65 16.52 0.59 -5.70
CA GLY A 65 16.20 -0.67 -5.02
C GLY A 65 14.70 -1.00 -4.90
N PHE A 66 13.79 -0.14 -5.36
CA PHE A 66 12.34 -0.41 -5.30
C PHE A 66 11.82 -1.28 -6.46
N GLY A 67 12.69 -1.95 -7.20
CA GLY A 67 12.47 -2.90 -8.29
C GLY A 67 11.01 -3.23 -8.63
N ALA A 68 10.50 -4.34 -8.15
CA ALA A 68 9.10 -4.74 -8.33
C ALA A 68 8.13 -4.09 -7.32
N TYR A 69 8.64 -3.72 -6.12
CA TYR A 69 7.79 -3.18 -5.04
C TYR A 69 7.15 -1.84 -5.42
N GLY A 70 7.98 -0.88 -5.86
CA GLY A 70 7.50 0.45 -6.25
C GLY A 70 6.38 0.39 -7.30
N PRO A 71 6.61 -0.25 -8.46
CA PRO A 71 5.57 -0.43 -9.48
C PRO A 71 4.32 -1.12 -8.97
N SER A 72 4.43 -2.13 -8.08
CA SER A 72 3.27 -2.80 -7.50
C SER A 72 2.41 -1.85 -6.67
N LYS A 73 3.03 -0.99 -5.86
CA LYS A 73 2.34 -0.03 -5.00
C LYS A 73 1.79 1.17 -5.80
N ALA A 74 2.48 1.61 -6.84
CA ALA A 74 1.94 2.59 -7.79
C ALA A 74 0.71 2.04 -8.52
N GLY A 75 0.74 0.77 -8.91
CA GLY A 75 -0.42 0.08 -9.49
C GLY A 75 -1.63 0.07 -8.56
N VAL A 76 -1.44 -0.16 -7.26
CA VAL A 76 -2.54 -0.11 -6.27
C VAL A 76 -3.15 1.29 -6.21
N ILE A 77 -2.36 2.36 -6.25
CA ILE A 77 -2.86 3.74 -6.30
C ILE A 77 -3.72 3.93 -7.56
N ALA A 78 -3.20 3.54 -8.72
CA ALA A 78 -3.89 3.71 -9.99
C ALA A 78 -5.24 2.98 -10.06
N ILE A 79 -5.28 1.68 -9.67
CA ILE A 79 -6.54 0.92 -9.69
C ILE A 79 -7.54 1.44 -8.65
N THR A 80 -7.07 1.99 -7.52
CA THR A 80 -7.93 2.64 -6.51
C THR A 80 -8.61 3.87 -7.09
N GLN A 81 -7.86 4.74 -7.78
CA GLN A 81 -8.40 5.94 -8.42
C GLN A 81 -9.41 5.60 -9.52
N THR A 82 -9.10 4.59 -10.34
CA THR A 82 -10.04 4.09 -11.36
C THR A 82 -11.34 3.62 -10.71
N ALA A 83 -11.25 2.77 -9.69
CA ALA A 83 -12.41 2.25 -8.98
C ALA A 83 -13.24 3.34 -8.29
N ALA A 84 -12.59 4.38 -7.76
CA ALA A 84 -13.26 5.54 -7.16
C ALA A 84 -14.11 6.28 -8.20
N LEU A 85 -13.53 6.60 -9.36
CA LEU A 85 -14.23 7.30 -10.43
C LEU A 85 -15.41 6.51 -11.00
N GLU A 86 -15.25 5.19 -11.13
CA GLU A 86 -16.29 4.31 -11.69
C GLU A 86 -17.47 4.05 -10.74
N ASN A 87 -17.32 4.36 -9.44
CA ASN A 87 -18.29 3.96 -8.42
C ASN A 87 -18.77 5.09 -7.51
N ALA A 88 -18.29 6.32 -7.69
CA ALA A 88 -18.68 7.47 -6.87
C ALA A 88 -20.18 7.75 -6.96
N ASP A 89 -20.77 7.66 -8.15
CA ASP A 89 -22.20 7.85 -8.39
C ASP A 89 -23.09 6.72 -7.84
N LYS A 90 -22.46 5.62 -7.38
CA LYS A 90 -23.13 4.45 -6.78
C LYS A 90 -23.06 4.44 -5.24
N GLY A 91 -22.62 5.56 -4.65
CA GLY A 91 -22.49 5.67 -3.20
C GLY A 91 -21.34 4.85 -2.61
N ILE A 92 -20.31 4.53 -3.42
CA ILE A 92 -19.14 3.76 -3.00
C ILE A 92 -17.90 4.65 -3.05
N ARG A 93 -17.18 4.71 -1.94
CA ARG A 93 -15.92 5.44 -1.82
C ARG A 93 -14.75 4.48 -1.84
N VAL A 94 -13.73 4.80 -2.60
CA VAL A 94 -12.51 3.98 -2.70
C VAL A 94 -11.31 4.90 -2.52
N ASN A 95 -10.54 4.68 -1.47
CA ASN A 95 -9.36 5.48 -1.15
C ASN A 95 -8.13 4.58 -0.96
N VAL A 96 -6.97 5.16 -0.97
CA VAL A 96 -5.72 4.46 -0.69
C VAL A 96 -4.90 5.24 0.32
N ILE A 97 -4.33 4.53 1.28
CA ILE A 97 -3.31 5.08 2.17
C ILE A 97 -1.92 4.73 1.66
N CYS A 98 -0.98 5.65 1.86
CA CYS A 98 0.41 5.52 1.42
C CYS A 98 1.35 5.66 2.63
N PRO A 99 1.43 4.65 3.52
CA PRO A 99 2.28 4.72 4.69
C PRO A 99 3.75 4.94 4.34
N GLY A 100 4.42 5.74 5.17
CA GLY A 100 5.88 5.80 5.26
C GLY A 100 6.44 4.67 6.14
N PRO A 101 7.69 4.80 6.60
CA PRO A 101 8.28 3.86 7.54
C PRO A 101 7.43 3.73 8.80
N THR A 102 6.97 2.50 9.07
CA THR A 102 6.02 2.19 10.15
C THR A 102 6.61 1.07 11.01
N GLU A 103 6.82 1.34 12.28
CA GLU A 103 7.30 0.35 13.25
C GLU A 103 6.21 -0.66 13.62
N GLY A 104 6.62 -1.83 14.12
CA GLY A 104 5.71 -2.90 14.50
C GLY A 104 5.13 -3.68 13.33
N THR A 105 5.67 -3.51 12.12
CA THR A 105 5.31 -4.31 10.93
C THR A 105 6.40 -5.31 10.61
N GLY A 106 6.01 -6.53 10.19
CA GLY A 106 6.98 -7.55 9.76
C GLY A 106 7.89 -7.06 8.65
N LEU A 107 7.35 -6.34 7.65
CA LEU A 107 8.15 -5.79 6.54
C LEU A 107 9.28 -4.87 7.03
N MET A 108 8.99 -3.97 7.94
CA MET A 108 9.99 -3.04 8.47
C MET A 108 11.04 -3.79 9.31
N GLN A 109 10.59 -4.67 10.21
CA GLN A 109 11.49 -5.44 11.05
C GLN A 109 12.42 -6.33 10.22
N ASP A 110 11.85 -7.09 9.29
CA ASP A 110 12.65 -7.97 8.42
C ASP A 110 13.65 -7.18 7.55
N SER A 111 13.27 -5.97 7.10
CA SER A 111 14.16 -5.10 6.33
C SER A 111 15.33 -4.55 7.17
N ILE A 112 15.08 -4.26 8.44
CA ILE A 112 16.11 -3.83 9.40
C ILE A 112 17.04 -5.01 9.74
N ASP A 113 16.47 -6.17 10.05
CA ASP A 113 17.22 -7.37 10.43
C ASP A 113 18.09 -7.88 9.26
N ALA A 114 17.64 -7.69 8.04
CA ALA A 114 18.40 -7.98 6.82
C ALA A 114 19.47 -6.92 6.47
N GLY A 115 19.54 -5.83 7.24
CA GLY A 115 20.46 -4.72 6.94
C GLY A 115 20.08 -3.89 5.70
N ALA A 116 18.89 -4.10 5.15
CA ALA A 116 18.39 -3.36 3.99
C ALA A 116 17.92 -1.94 4.35
N GLN A 117 17.58 -1.71 5.63
CA GLN A 117 17.21 -0.41 6.16
C GLN A 117 17.82 -0.17 7.54
N ASP A 118 18.18 1.07 7.79
CA ASP A 118 18.67 1.55 9.09
C ASP A 118 17.61 2.45 9.72
N ALA A 119 17.06 2.02 10.84
CA ALA A 119 16.01 2.73 11.55
C ALA A 119 16.43 4.13 12.02
N GLU A 120 17.66 4.28 12.47
CA GLU A 120 18.19 5.59 12.93
C GLU A 120 18.45 6.52 11.73
N PHE A 121 18.96 5.99 10.63
CA PHE A 121 19.11 6.75 9.39
C PHE A 121 17.75 7.24 8.88
N LEU A 122 16.73 6.36 8.85
CA LEU A 122 15.37 6.73 8.45
C LEU A 122 14.81 7.85 9.30
N LYS A 123 14.88 7.73 10.63
CA LYS A 123 14.41 8.76 11.56
C LYS A 123 15.13 10.08 11.38
N ASN A 124 16.44 10.05 11.27
CA ASN A 124 17.24 11.27 11.30
C ASN A 124 17.32 11.99 9.95
N HIS A 125 17.19 11.30 8.82
CA HIS A 125 17.45 11.87 7.49
C HIS A 125 16.25 11.82 6.54
N ILE A 126 15.36 10.83 6.69
CA ILE A 126 14.27 10.60 5.74
C ILE A 126 12.93 11.09 6.28
N ILE A 127 12.63 10.84 7.57
CA ILE A 127 11.34 11.17 8.17
C ILE A 127 11.38 12.59 8.76
N PRO A 128 10.61 13.56 8.22
CA PRO A 128 10.63 14.93 8.74
C PRO A 128 10.25 15.03 10.23
N MET A 129 9.32 14.21 10.69
CA MET A 129 8.88 14.16 12.09
C MET A 129 9.88 13.47 13.03
N LYS A 130 10.99 12.95 12.52
CA LYS A 130 12.05 12.27 13.30
C LYS A 130 11.56 11.05 14.11
N LYS A 131 10.40 10.52 13.78
CA LYS A 131 9.84 9.31 14.37
C LYS A 131 9.12 8.49 13.31
N MET A 132 9.18 7.17 13.41
CA MET A 132 8.36 6.29 12.56
C MET A 132 6.88 6.43 12.94
N GLY A 133 6.00 6.13 12.00
CA GLY A 133 4.60 5.88 12.30
C GLY A 133 4.43 4.57 13.06
N THR A 134 3.31 4.43 13.75
CA THR A 134 2.90 3.17 14.38
C THR A 134 1.80 2.49 13.57
N THR A 135 1.59 1.20 13.81
CA THR A 135 0.45 0.47 13.21
C THR A 135 -0.89 1.11 13.61
N LYS A 136 -0.96 1.71 14.81
CA LYS A 136 -2.14 2.44 15.27
C LYS A 136 -2.41 3.69 14.43
N ASP A 137 -1.38 4.47 14.11
CA ASP A 137 -1.54 5.68 13.28
C ASP A 137 -2.15 5.32 11.91
N ILE A 138 -1.72 4.19 11.34
CA ILE A 138 -2.26 3.68 10.07
C ILE A 138 -3.71 3.22 10.23
N ALA A 139 -4.02 2.49 11.30
CA ALA A 139 -5.37 2.01 11.58
C ALA A 139 -6.37 3.17 11.79
N ASP A 140 -5.97 4.21 12.51
CA ASP A 140 -6.82 5.39 12.75
C ASP A 140 -7.19 6.09 11.43
N ALA A 141 -6.24 6.21 10.49
CA ALA A 141 -6.51 6.76 9.16
C ALA A 141 -7.50 5.89 8.36
N VAL A 142 -7.36 4.57 8.43
CA VAL A 142 -8.29 3.64 7.77
C VAL A 142 -9.69 3.77 8.37
N VAL A 143 -9.82 3.80 9.69
CA VAL A 143 -11.12 3.96 10.38
C VAL A 143 -11.78 5.28 9.99
N PHE A 144 -11.03 6.37 9.95
CA PHE A 144 -11.54 7.65 9.47
C PHE A 144 -12.06 7.57 8.03
N LEU A 145 -11.25 7.04 7.11
CA LEU A 145 -11.64 6.93 5.70
C LEU A 145 -12.82 5.97 5.46
N CYS A 146 -13.03 4.99 6.33
CA CYS A 146 -14.19 4.10 6.27
C CYS A 146 -15.45 4.69 6.89
N SER A 147 -15.33 5.72 7.74
CA SER A 147 -16.46 6.34 8.45
C SER A 147 -17.21 7.37 7.61
N ASP A 148 -18.39 7.77 8.09
CA ASP A 148 -19.21 8.83 7.49
C ASP A 148 -18.53 10.21 7.58
N MET A 149 -17.54 10.41 8.46
CA MET A 149 -16.73 11.63 8.50
C MET A 149 -15.95 11.88 7.21
N ALA A 150 -15.74 10.85 6.41
CA ALA A 150 -15.05 10.91 5.11
C ALA A 150 -16.02 10.83 3.92
N GLU A 151 -17.30 11.21 4.09
CA GLU A 151 -18.36 11.06 3.08
C GLU A 151 -18.00 11.67 1.72
N HIS A 152 -17.26 12.76 1.71
CA HIS A 152 -16.82 13.46 0.49
C HIS A 152 -15.37 13.15 0.06
N ILE A 153 -14.77 12.08 0.62
CA ILE A 153 -13.40 11.70 0.30
C ILE A 153 -13.42 10.40 -0.51
N THR A 154 -13.07 10.47 -1.79
CA THR A 154 -12.90 9.30 -2.67
C THR A 154 -11.80 9.58 -3.70
N GLY A 155 -11.05 8.56 -4.10
CA GLY A 155 -9.94 8.65 -5.06
C GLY A 155 -8.65 9.29 -4.51
N MET A 156 -8.57 9.50 -3.19
CA MET A 156 -7.38 10.08 -2.54
C MET A 156 -6.28 9.04 -2.33
N ALA A 157 -5.01 9.53 -2.44
CA ALA A 157 -3.79 8.79 -2.15
C ALA A 157 -2.90 9.57 -1.16
#